data_36671bfc4d57fd68f24b8d8f876779ce
#
_entry.id   36671bfc4d57fd68f24b8d8f876779ce
#
_cell.length_a   1.000
_cell.length_b   1.000
_cell.length_c   1.000
_cell.angle_alpha   90.00
_cell.angle_beta   90.00
_cell.angle_gamma   90.00
#
_symmetry.space_group_name_H-M   'P 1'
#
loop_
_entity.id
_entity.type
_entity.pdbx_description
1 polymer ?
#
loop_
_entity_poly.entity_id
_entity_poly.type
_entity_poly.pdbx_seq_one_letter_code
_entity_poly.pdbx_strand_id
1 'polypeptide(L)'
;AGTPNQRAYLDKSAAFIAMERHDGCRKGGKGYPCRAIRTQEYLYIRNFEPTRWPAGNPDREFCARYIPFGEVDSSPTKTLLMDNKDKPGFKHFYDLAFAKRPAEELYHVTKDPGQIVNLAGKPEYANVQKKLSAQLKERLISTKDPRALGLDAPWDYYPYYGARRNKNWRVDPKP
;
A
#
# COMPACT_ATOMS: atom_id res chain seq x y z
N ALA A 1 24.38 29.09 10.87
CA ALA A 1 24.88 27.87 10.20
C ALA A 1 24.34 26.67 10.98
N GLY A 2 23.36 25.94 10.41
CA GLY A 2 22.78 24.76 11.04
C GLY A 2 23.79 23.62 11.17
N THR A 3 23.57 22.73 12.15
CA THR A 3 24.40 21.54 12.35
C THR A 3 24.36 20.63 11.09
N PRO A 4 25.37 19.78 10.85
CA PRO A 4 25.38 18.84 9.72
C PRO A 4 24.10 18.01 9.60
N ASN A 5 23.47 17.63 10.72
CA ASN A 5 22.20 16.92 10.74
C ASN A 5 21.02 17.78 10.25
N GLN A 6 20.98 19.08 10.55
CA GLN A 6 19.91 19.96 10.06
C GLN A 6 20.03 20.21 8.56
N ARG A 7 21.24 20.31 7.99
CA ARG A 7 21.43 20.41 6.53
C ARG A 7 20.99 19.14 5.81
N ALA A 8 21.26 17.96 6.34
CA ALA A 8 20.79 16.69 5.77
C ALA A 8 19.25 16.56 5.77
N TYR A 9 18.55 17.28 6.64
CA TYR A 9 17.08 17.36 6.63
C TYR A 9 16.52 18.31 5.55
N LEU A 10 17.24 19.36 5.22
CA LEU A 10 16.80 20.37 4.26
C LEU A 10 17.07 19.98 2.80
N ASP A 11 17.99 19.03 2.57
CA ASP A 11 18.45 18.63 1.23
C ASP A 11 17.78 17.34 0.73
N LYS A 12 16.63 16.96 1.30
CA LYS A 12 15.92 15.75 0.88
C LYS A 12 15.18 15.97 -0.42
N SER A 13 15.77 15.50 -1.51
CA SER A 13 15.12 15.43 -2.83
C SER A 13 14.01 14.39 -2.91
N ALA A 14 13.93 13.45 -1.93
CA ALA A 14 12.93 12.39 -1.90
C ALA A 14 12.61 11.92 -0.48
N ALA A 15 11.36 11.48 -0.26
CA ALA A 15 10.91 10.76 0.93
C ALA A 15 10.67 9.29 0.60
N PHE A 16 11.02 8.39 1.54
CA PHE A 16 10.77 6.96 1.44
C PHE A 16 9.66 6.57 2.40
N ILE A 17 8.72 5.74 1.92
CA ILE A 17 7.49 5.37 2.62
C ILE A 17 7.39 3.85 2.63
N ALA A 18 6.93 3.30 3.75
CA ALA A 18 6.67 1.87 3.90
C ALA A 18 5.32 1.66 4.57
N MET A 19 4.58 0.65 4.11
CA MET A 19 3.37 0.17 4.75
C MET A 19 3.36 -1.35 4.73
N GLU A 20 2.82 -1.95 5.79
CA GLU A 20 2.66 -3.40 5.93
C GLU A 20 1.24 -3.72 6.38
N ARG A 21 1.03 -3.99 7.64
CA ARG A 21 -0.26 -4.31 8.24
C ARG A 21 -0.71 -3.19 9.16
N HIS A 22 -1.82 -2.56 8.82
CA HIS A 22 -2.48 -1.61 9.71
C HIS A 22 -3.55 -2.32 10.54
N ASP A 23 -4.41 -3.14 9.89
CA ASP A 23 -5.48 -3.89 10.56
C ASP A 23 -5.43 -5.39 10.23
N GLY A 24 -6.06 -6.21 11.07
CA GLY A 24 -6.27 -7.64 10.84
C GLY A 24 -7.44 -7.90 9.88
N CYS A 25 -7.31 -7.45 8.63
CA CYS A 25 -8.39 -7.48 7.66
C CYS A 25 -8.12 -8.38 6.43
N ARG A 26 -7.14 -9.27 6.55
CA ARG A 26 -6.83 -10.26 5.52
C ARG A 26 -6.74 -11.66 6.14
N LYS A 27 -6.99 -12.66 5.31
CA LYS A 27 -6.83 -14.07 5.72
C LYS A 27 -5.45 -14.27 6.31
N GLY A 28 -5.37 -14.98 7.45
CA GLY A 28 -4.12 -15.27 8.13
C GLY A 28 -3.41 -14.03 8.72
N GLY A 29 -4.08 -12.88 8.84
CA GLY A 29 -3.51 -11.67 9.39
C GLY A 29 -2.42 -11.02 8.53
N LYS A 30 -2.29 -11.41 7.27
CA LYS A 30 -1.26 -10.91 6.36
C LYS A 30 -1.39 -9.40 6.11
N GLY A 31 -0.25 -8.74 5.94
CA GLY A 31 -0.17 -7.34 5.54
C GLY A 31 -0.41 -7.11 4.04
N TYR A 32 -0.45 -5.83 3.65
CA TYR A 32 -0.31 -5.40 2.26
C TYR A 32 1.01 -4.63 2.13
N PRO A 33 2.12 -5.34 1.86
CA PRO A 33 3.44 -4.73 1.84
C PRO A 33 3.61 -3.83 0.62
N CYS A 34 3.77 -2.55 0.84
CA CYS A 34 4.18 -1.61 -0.19
C CYS A 34 5.32 -0.71 0.29
N ARG A 35 6.13 -0.27 -0.66
CA ARG A 35 7.19 0.70 -0.46
C ARG A 35 7.08 1.77 -1.53
N ALA A 36 7.40 2.99 -1.17
CA ALA A 36 7.33 4.09 -2.12
C ALA A 36 8.50 5.07 -1.99
N ILE A 37 8.78 5.75 -3.08
CA ILE A 37 9.61 6.93 -3.13
C ILE A 37 8.80 8.11 -3.67
N ARG A 38 8.78 9.20 -2.93
CA ARG A 38 8.08 10.44 -3.26
C ARG A 38 9.09 11.55 -3.50
N THR A 39 9.12 12.07 -4.69
CA THR A 39 9.87 13.29 -5.07
C THR A 39 8.93 14.49 -5.15
N GLN A 40 9.42 15.65 -5.54
CA GLN A 40 8.56 16.81 -5.76
C GLN A 40 7.52 16.58 -6.87
N GLU A 41 7.87 15.86 -7.93
CA GLU A 41 7.02 15.66 -9.11
C GLU A 41 6.35 14.29 -9.18
N TYR A 42 6.98 13.24 -8.63
CA TYR A 42 6.53 11.87 -8.83
C TYR A 42 6.38 11.11 -7.50
N LEU A 43 5.41 10.22 -7.49
CA LEU A 43 5.28 9.14 -6.52
C LEU A 43 5.40 7.81 -7.27
N TYR A 44 6.39 6.99 -6.92
CA TYR A 44 6.52 5.63 -7.37
C TYR A 44 6.27 4.67 -6.21
N ILE A 45 5.43 3.65 -6.45
CA ILE A 45 5.05 2.64 -5.46
C ILE A 45 5.40 1.25 -5.99
N ARG A 46 6.03 0.43 -5.14
CA ARG A 46 6.20 -1.00 -5.34
C ARG A 46 5.27 -1.76 -4.40
N ASN A 47 4.32 -2.52 -4.96
CA ASN A 47 3.46 -3.45 -4.26
C ASN A 47 4.09 -4.84 -4.33
N PHE A 48 4.51 -5.41 -3.20
CA PHE A 48 5.20 -6.71 -3.15
C PHE A 48 4.24 -7.89 -3.27
N GLU A 49 2.98 -7.69 -2.91
CA GLU A 49 1.93 -8.72 -2.93
C GLU A 49 0.67 -8.23 -3.68
N PRO A 50 0.77 -7.99 -5.00
CA PRO A 50 -0.31 -7.39 -5.78
C PRO A 50 -1.56 -8.29 -5.89
N THR A 51 -1.44 -9.57 -5.55
CA THR A 51 -2.58 -10.50 -5.47
C THR A 51 -3.46 -10.29 -4.25
N ARG A 52 -2.96 -9.63 -3.21
CA ARG A 52 -3.73 -9.28 -2.01
C ARG A 52 -4.58 -8.04 -2.23
N TRP A 53 -5.58 -7.87 -1.38
CA TRP A 53 -6.46 -6.71 -1.40
C TRP A 53 -5.86 -5.57 -0.56
N PRO A 54 -5.56 -4.39 -1.14
CA PRO A 54 -4.95 -3.27 -0.40
C PRO A 54 -5.87 -2.74 0.69
N ALA A 55 -7.18 -2.67 0.44
CA ALA A 55 -8.19 -2.23 1.41
C ALA A 55 -8.62 -3.32 2.41
N GLY A 56 -7.98 -4.51 2.38
CA GLY A 56 -8.43 -5.70 3.09
C GLY A 56 -9.33 -6.59 2.24
N ASN A 57 -9.57 -7.82 2.68
CA ASN A 57 -10.42 -8.76 1.96
C ASN A 57 -11.87 -8.24 1.87
N PRO A 58 -12.57 -8.52 0.74
CA PRO A 58 -14.00 -8.22 0.62
C PRO A 58 -14.86 -9.06 1.56
N ASP A 59 -14.38 -10.25 1.93
CA ASP A 59 -15.11 -11.20 2.77
C ASP A 59 -14.91 -10.86 4.25
N ARG A 60 -16.01 -10.71 4.97
CA ARG A 60 -16.03 -10.35 6.41
C ARG A 60 -15.28 -11.34 7.27
N GLU A 61 -15.31 -12.63 6.91
CA GLU A 61 -14.69 -13.74 7.62
C GLU A 61 -13.18 -13.58 7.74
N PHE A 62 -12.55 -12.89 6.80
CA PHE A 62 -11.11 -12.65 6.81
C PHE A 62 -10.69 -11.39 7.57
N CYS A 63 -11.63 -10.71 8.21
CA CYS A 63 -11.35 -9.53 9.01
C CYS A 63 -11.58 -9.79 10.51
N ALA A 64 -10.62 -9.39 11.33
CA ALA A 64 -10.72 -9.50 12.79
C ALA A 64 -11.95 -8.75 13.35
N ARG A 65 -12.32 -7.64 12.74
CA ARG A 65 -13.51 -6.84 13.12
C ARG A 65 -14.81 -7.30 12.44
N TYR A 66 -14.74 -8.32 11.59
CA TYR A 66 -15.88 -8.85 10.83
C TYR A 66 -16.54 -7.82 9.91
N ILE A 67 -15.72 -7.05 9.20
CA ILE A 67 -16.16 -6.05 8.21
C ILE A 67 -15.44 -6.27 6.87
N PRO A 68 -16.07 -6.03 5.71
CA PRO A 68 -15.38 -6.09 4.42
C PRO A 68 -14.42 -4.89 4.29
N PHE A 69 -13.32 -5.07 3.57
CA PHE A 69 -12.33 -4.03 3.33
C PHE A 69 -11.95 -3.27 4.61
N GLY A 70 -11.43 -4.00 5.60
CA GLY A 70 -11.25 -3.51 6.96
C GLY A 70 -10.21 -2.41 7.14
N GLU A 71 -9.34 -2.13 6.16
CA GLU A 71 -8.43 -0.97 6.19
C GLU A 71 -9.16 0.36 5.95
N VAL A 72 -10.36 0.30 5.39
CA VAL A 72 -11.22 1.46 5.20
C VAL A 72 -12.32 1.45 6.25
N ASP A 73 -12.38 2.49 7.06
CA ASP A 73 -13.40 2.60 8.11
C ASP A 73 -14.82 2.64 7.57
N SER A 74 -15.77 2.19 8.39
CA SER A 74 -17.19 2.23 8.06
C SER A 74 -17.65 3.67 7.93
N SER A 75 -18.28 3.99 6.80
CA SER A 75 -18.81 5.32 6.52
C SER A 75 -19.97 5.25 5.52
N PRO A 76 -20.82 6.29 5.44
CA PRO A 76 -21.85 6.37 4.42
C PRO A 76 -21.30 6.25 3.00
N THR A 77 -20.14 6.86 2.73
CA THR A 77 -19.46 6.78 1.44
C THR A 77 -19.03 5.35 1.10
N LYS A 78 -18.43 4.63 2.06
CA LYS A 78 -18.06 3.22 1.88
C LYS A 78 -19.30 2.38 1.54
N THR A 79 -20.37 2.53 2.31
CA THR A 79 -21.65 1.83 2.07
C THR A 79 -22.19 2.14 0.67
N LEU A 80 -22.25 3.42 0.31
CA LEU A 80 -22.72 3.86 -1.00
C LEU A 80 -21.94 3.21 -2.15
N LEU A 81 -20.60 3.20 -2.07
CA LEU A 81 -19.76 2.59 -3.10
C LEU A 81 -19.95 1.08 -3.18
N MET A 82 -20.05 0.40 -2.04
CA MET A 82 -20.21 -1.06 -1.98
C MET A 82 -21.57 -1.49 -2.53
N ASP A 83 -22.65 -0.78 -2.17
CA ASP A 83 -24.02 -1.12 -2.60
C ASP A 83 -24.26 -0.82 -4.09
N ASN A 84 -23.42 0.01 -4.70
CA ASN A 84 -23.56 0.42 -6.09
C ASN A 84 -22.37 0.02 -6.98
N LYS A 85 -21.50 -0.87 -6.53
CA LYS A 85 -20.22 -1.25 -7.17
C LYS A 85 -20.33 -1.62 -8.65
N ASP A 86 -21.47 -2.21 -9.06
CA ASP A 86 -21.72 -2.68 -10.42
C ASP A 86 -22.44 -1.64 -11.29
N LYS A 87 -22.85 -0.51 -10.73
CA LYS A 87 -23.50 0.56 -11.48
C LYS A 87 -22.47 1.43 -12.22
N PRO A 88 -22.70 1.78 -13.50
CA PRO A 88 -21.73 2.50 -14.33
C PRO A 88 -21.16 3.77 -13.68
N GLY A 89 -21.98 4.56 -13.03
CA GLY A 89 -21.54 5.81 -12.36
C GLY A 89 -20.72 5.61 -11.08
N PHE A 90 -20.69 4.39 -10.51
CA PHE A 90 -20.02 4.09 -9.24
C PHE A 90 -18.83 3.16 -9.38
N LYS A 91 -18.84 2.30 -10.41
CA LYS A 91 -17.81 1.27 -10.59
C LYS A 91 -16.39 1.85 -10.57
N HIS A 92 -16.15 2.95 -11.25
CA HIS A 92 -14.85 3.61 -11.28
C HIS A 92 -14.37 4.01 -9.88
N PHE A 93 -15.22 4.62 -9.08
CA PHE A 93 -14.88 5.03 -7.71
C PHE A 93 -14.70 3.83 -6.78
N TYR A 94 -15.51 2.77 -6.96
CA TYR A 94 -15.34 1.51 -6.25
C TYR A 94 -13.98 0.89 -6.57
N ASP A 95 -13.60 0.82 -7.83
CA ASP A 95 -12.32 0.27 -8.27
C ASP A 95 -11.14 1.09 -7.70
N LEU A 96 -11.22 2.41 -7.73
CA LEU A 96 -10.20 3.28 -7.12
C LEU A 96 -10.06 3.06 -5.61
N ALA A 97 -11.15 2.80 -4.90
CA ALA A 97 -11.14 2.62 -3.46
C ALA A 97 -10.73 1.21 -3.02
N PHE A 98 -11.15 0.17 -3.75
CA PHE A 98 -11.13 -1.19 -3.23
C PHE A 98 -10.43 -2.21 -4.14
N ALA A 99 -10.22 -1.94 -5.43
CA ALA A 99 -9.62 -2.92 -6.34
C ALA A 99 -8.16 -3.26 -5.98
N LYS A 100 -7.73 -4.42 -6.41
CA LYS A 100 -6.32 -4.82 -6.33
C LYS A 100 -5.45 -3.86 -7.13
N ARG A 101 -4.23 -3.66 -6.66
CA ARG A 101 -3.26 -2.78 -7.31
C ARG A 101 -2.24 -3.58 -8.13
N PRO A 102 -1.71 -3.02 -9.22
CA PRO A 102 -0.61 -3.64 -9.95
C PRO A 102 0.67 -3.67 -9.08
N ALA A 103 1.66 -4.44 -9.51
CA ALA A 103 2.93 -4.53 -8.81
C ALA A 103 3.69 -3.20 -8.72
N GLU A 104 3.47 -2.31 -9.69
CA GLU A 104 4.10 -1.00 -9.75
C GLU A 104 3.06 0.08 -10.07
N GLU A 105 3.20 1.22 -9.39
CA GLU A 105 2.39 2.40 -9.65
C GLU A 105 3.32 3.62 -9.77
N LEU A 106 2.98 4.52 -10.69
CA LEU A 106 3.70 5.78 -10.89
C LEU A 106 2.67 6.90 -11.10
N TYR A 107 2.80 7.97 -10.35
CA TYR A 107 1.92 9.13 -10.44
C TYR A 107 2.72 10.41 -10.59
N HIS A 108 2.28 11.32 -11.46
CA HIS A 108 2.83 12.66 -11.58
C HIS A 108 2.04 13.60 -10.67
N VAL A 109 2.46 13.73 -9.44
CA VAL A 109 1.68 14.32 -8.34
C VAL A 109 1.37 15.80 -8.46
N THR A 110 2.11 16.55 -9.30
CA THR A 110 1.80 17.96 -9.57
C THR A 110 0.77 18.12 -10.68
N LYS A 111 0.69 17.18 -11.63
CA LYS A 111 -0.29 17.18 -12.74
C LYS A 111 -1.55 16.39 -12.38
N ASP A 112 -1.41 15.39 -11.53
CA ASP A 112 -2.48 14.55 -11.01
C ASP A 112 -2.41 14.50 -9.47
N PRO A 113 -2.81 15.57 -8.79
CA PRO A 113 -2.75 15.65 -7.33
C PRO A 113 -3.64 14.61 -6.64
N GLY A 114 -4.67 14.11 -7.33
CA GLY A 114 -5.51 13.01 -6.88
C GLY A 114 -4.89 11.63 -7.02
N GLN A 115 -3.78 11.51 -7.76
CA GLN A 115 -3.08 10.23 -8.01
C GLN A 115 -4.02 9.16 -8.56
N ILE A 116 -4.82 9.55 -9.55
CA ILE A 116 -5.89 8.72 -10.14
C ILE A 116 -5.37 7.94 -11.35
N VAL A 117 -4.41 8.52 -12.10
CA VAL A 117 -3.91 7.95 -13.35
C VAL A 117 -2.56 7.28 -13.13
N ASN A 118 -2.54 5.95 -13.07
CA ASN A 118 -1.28 5.20 -13.02
C ASN A 118 -0.51 5.31 -14.35
N LEU A 119 0.71 5.80 -14.30
CA LEU A 119 1.61 6.00 -15.44
C LEU A 119 2.63 4.87 -15.60
N ALA A 120 2.68 3.91 -14.66
CA ALA A 120 3.60 2.78 -14.74
C ALA A 120 3.34 1.94 -16.00
N GLY A 121 4.41 1.54 -16.68
CA GLY A 121 4.35 0.77 -17.92
C GLY A 121 4.08 1.61 -19.17
N LYS A 122 3.85 2.92 -19.08
CA LYS A 122 3.72 3.78 -20.26
C LYS A 122 5.09 4.15 -20.80
N PRO A 123 5.36 3.98 -22.11
CA PRO A 123 6.68 4.19 -22.72
C PRO A 123 7.30 5.55 -22.42
N GLU A 124 6.50 6.62 -22.45
CA GLU A 124 6.93 7.99 -22.19
C GLU A 124 7.42 8.24 -20.76
N TYR A 125 7.06 7.38 -19.83
CA TYR A 125 7.49 7.44 -18.42
C TYR A 125 8.52 6.36 -18.02
N ALA A 126 8.95 5.52 -18.96
CA ALA A 126 9.86 4.39 -18.70
C ALA A 126 11.15 4.81 -17.99
N ASN A 127 11.77 5.91 -18.41
CA ASN A 127 13.00 6.41 -17.80
C ASN A 127 12.80 6.88 -16.36
N VAL A 128 11.70 7.58 -16.07
CA VAL A 128 11.34 8.04 -14.73
C VAL A 128 11.06 6.84 -13.83
N GLN A 129 10.25 5.89 -14.31
CA GLN A 129 9.94 4.66 -13.57
C GLN A 129 11.21 3.89 -13.23
N LYS A 130 12.08 3.65 -14.21
CA LYS A 130 13.37 2.95 -14.03
C LYS A 130 14.24 3.65 -12.98
N LYS A 131 14.39 4.98 -13.07
CA LYS A 131 15.18 5.78 -12.11
C LYS A 131 14.63 5.64 -10.68
N LEU A 132 13.34 5.87 -10.48
CA LEU A 132 12.72 5.83 -9.14
C LEU A 132 12.70 4.42 -8.56
N SER A 133 12.44 3.41 -9.38
CA SER A 133 12.51 2.00 -8.99
C SER A 133 13.92 1.63 -8.50
N ALA A 134 14.96 2.05 -9.22
CA ALA A 134 16.35 1.81 -8.85
C ALA A 134 16.72 2.50 -7.51
N GLN A 135 16.36 3.77 -7.34
CA GLN A 135 16.60 4.51 -6.10
C GLN A 135 15.88 3.88 -4.90
N LEU A 136 14.62 3.49 -5.08
CA LEU A 136 13.86 2.79 -4.04
C LEU A 136 14.53 1.47 -3.68
N LYS A 137 14.89 0.65 -4.66
CA LYS A 137 15.55 -0.64 -4.45
C LYS A 137 16.88 -0.48 -3.70
N GLU A 138 17.72 0.45 -4.10
CA GLU A 138 18.99 0.76 -3.43
C GLU A 138 18.77 1.12 -1.96
N ARG A 139 17.80 1.99 -1.68
CA ARG A 139 17.44 2.37 -0.31
C ARG A 139 16.99 1.16 0.51
N LEU A 140 16.11 0.33 -0.03
CA LEU A 140 15.59 -0.85 0.67
C LEU A 140 16.71 -1.88 0.96
N ILE A 141 17.62 -2.09 0.01
CA ILE A 141 18.78 -2.97 0.22
C ILE A 141 19.70 -2.40 1.31
N SER A 142 20.02 -1.11 1.25
CA SER A 142 20.90 -0.46 2.24
C SER A 142 20.34 -0.49 3.66
N THR A 143 19.00 -0.50 3.79
CA THR A 143 18.31 -0.61 5.09
C THR A 143 17.94 -2.04 5.46
N LYS A 144 18.36 -3.04 4.67
CA LYS A 144 18.10 -4.47 4.88
C LYS A 144 16.60 -4.80 4.96
N ASP A 145 15.78 -4.14 4.12
CA ASP A 145 14.35 -4.42 4.06
C ASP A 145 14.10 -5.86 3.58
N PRO A 146 13.45 -6.73 4.37
CA PRO A 146 13.30 -8.14 4.02
C PRO A 146 12.46 -8.35 2.76
N ARG A 147 11.48 -7.49 2.47
CA ARG A 147 10.68 -7.60 1.23
C ARG A 147 11.54 -7.40 -0.02
N ALA A 148 12.47 -6.45 0.03
CA ALA A 148 13.39 -6.20 -1.09
C ALA A 148 14.46 -7.28 -1.24
N LEU A 149 14.79 -7.98 -0.15
CA LEU A 149 15.77 -9.06 -0.12
C LEU A 149 15.14 -10.44 -0.42
N GLY A 150 13.81 -10.52 -0.60
CA GLY A 150 13.11 -11.78 -0.79
C GLY A 150 13.08 -12.66 0.46
N LEU A 151 13.24 -12.06 1.63
CA LEU A 151 13.27 -12.77 2.90
C LEU A 151 11.88 -12.73 3.56
N ASP A 152 11.64 -13.70 4.44
CA ASP A 152 10.47 -13.69 5.31
C ASP A 152 10.44 -12.43 6.17
N ALA A 153 9.30 -11.75 6.19
CA ALA A 153 9.08 -10.62 7.04
C ALA A 153 8.47 -11.08 8.37
N PRO A 154 9.19 -10.96 9.49
CA PRO A 154 8.76 -11.55 10.76
C PRO A 154 7.42 -10.98 11.25
N TRP A 155 7.09 -9.74 10.89
CA TRP A 155 5.83 -9.10 11.25
C TRP A 155 4.58 -9.69 10.57
N ASP A 156 4.73 -10.51 9.53
CA ASP A 156 3.60 -11.26 8.96
C ASP A 156 3.00 -12.28 9.95
N TYR A 157 3.76 -12.62 11.00
CA TYR A 157 3.39 -13.60 12.02
C TYR A 157 3.21 -12.99 13.41
N TYR A 158 3.39 -11.68 13.56
CA TYR A 158 3.20 -11.02 14.86
C TYR A 158 1.75 -11.09 15.32
N PRO A 159 1.52 -11.30 16.61
CA PRO A 159 0.19 -11.25 17.17
C PRO A 159 -0.55 -9.97 16.80
N TYR A 160 -1.86 -10.06 16.67
CA TYR A 160 -2.72 -8.91 16.47
C TYR A 160 -3.39 -8.53 17.79
N TYR A 161 -3.11 -7.32 18.26
CA TYR A 161 -3.59 -6.82 19.55
C TYR A 161 -4.80 -5.88 19.42
N GLY A 162 -5.27 -5.60 18.20
CA GLY A 162 -6.46 -4.80 17.96
C GLY A 162 -7.76 -5.53 18.30
N ALA A 163 -8.87 -4.81 18.23
CA ALA A 163 -10.20 -5.36 18.53
C ALA A 163 -10.55 -6.54 17.63
N ARG A 164 -10.96 -7.64 18.23
CA ARG A 164 -11.40 -8.87 17.55
C ARG A 164 -12.87 -9.15 17.85
N ARG A 165 -13.74 -8.91 16.87
CA ARG A 165 -15.14 -9.33 16.90
C ARG A 165 -15.35 -10.70 16.25
N ASN A 166 -14.51 -11.03 15.26
CA ASN A 166 -14.50 -12.33 14.61
C ASN A 166 -13.67 -13.33 15.44
N LYS A 167 -14.35 -14.22 16.16
CA LYS A 167 -13.71 -15.22 17.02
C LYS A 167 -12.92 -16.29 16.24
N ASN A 168 -13.23 -16.48 14.96
CA ASN A 168 -12.59 -17.48 14.09
C ASN A 168 -11.36 -16.94 13.36
N TRP A 169 -11.20 -15.62 13.28
CA TRP A 169 -10.04 -15.02 12.64
C TRP A 169 -8.77 -15.22 13.48
N ARG A 170 -7.68 -15.59 12.82
CA ARG A 170 -6.36 -15.80 13.43
C ARG A 170 -5.25 -15.26 12.53
N VAL A 171 -4.12 -14.95 13.14
CA VAL A 171 -2.85 -14.80 12.43
C VAL A 171 -2.29 -16.19 12.17
N ASP A 172 -1.81 -16.43 10.94
CA ASP A 172 -1.16 -17.70 10.62
C ASP A 172 0.08 -17.90 11.49
N PRO A 173 0.37 -19.11 11.95
CA PRO A 173 1.62 -19.39 12.63
C PRO A 173 2.81 -19.18 11.68
N LYS A 174 3.96 -18.91 12.26
CA LYS A 174 5.21 -18.92 11.48
C LYS A 174 5.46 -20.35 11.01
N PRO A 175 5.85 -20.57 9.72
CA PRO A 175 6.24 -21.88 9.20
C PRO A 175 7.40 -22.50 9.94
#